data_3e0e68c2213b9693ae81a45bca4671c5
#
_entry.id   3e0e68c2213b9693ae81a45bca4671c5
#
_cell.length_a   1.000
_cell.length_b   1.000
_cell.length_c   1.000
_cell.angle_alpha   90.00
_cell.angle_beta   90.00
_cell.angle_gamma   90.00
#
_symmetry.space_group_name_H-M   'P 1'
#
loop_
_entity.id
_entity.type
_entity.pdbx_description
1 polymer ?
#
loop_
_entity_poly.entity_id
_entity_poly.type
_entity_poly.pdbx_seq_one_letter_code
_entity_poly.pdbx_strand_id
1 'polypeptide(L)'
;NQFLSLRIITHNINFKDYLSKSFYAPSYDFEKLKEKEYNPIISYFLNQHTNEKIKEFYGALFFALPISLELRNDVNYYGIAHLIAISGYHIGLLFSLIFFILAPIYSFFQKRYFPYRNLRLDLSILIFALLLAYACLIGFVPSFVRSLIMAFWVFYLLCKNIKIINFVTLFCSILLCISLYPRLLFSIG
;
A
#
# COMPACT_ATOMS: atom_id res chain seq x y z
N ASN A 1 13.17 18.33 0.67
CA ASN A 1 11.72 18.43 0.52
C ASN A 1 11.14 19.14 1.75
N GLN A 2 10.58 20.34 1.55
CA GLN A 2 9.91 21.06 2.62
C GLN A 2 8.42 20.83 2.51
N PHE A 3 7.78 20.44 3.59
CA PHE A 3 6.32 20.35 3.65
C PHE A 3 5.77 21.72 4.03
N LEU A 4 4.82 22.20 3.23
CA LEU A 4 4.14 23.47 3.42
C LEU A 4 2.65 23.19 3.68
N SER A 5 2.09 23.79 4.72
CA SER A 5 0.66 23.93 4.88
C SER A 5 0.24 25.20 4.15
N LEU A 6 -0.82 25.09 3.34
CA LEU A 6 -1.36 26.22 2.61
C LEU A 6 -2.88 26.13 2.58
N ARG A 7 -3.55 27.28 2.62
CA ARG A 7 -4.98 27.37 2.44
C ARG A 7 -5.30 27.65 0.98
N ILE A 8 -6.20 26.85 0.40
CA ILE A 8 -6.58 26.96 -1.02
C ILE A 8 -7.95 27.62 -1.09
N ILE A 9 -8.13 28.58 -1.99
CA ILE A 9 -9.44 29.17 -2.30
C ILE A 9 -10.18 28.20 -3.22
N THR A 10 -11.21 27.55 -2.70
CA THR A 10 -11.95 26.50 -3.42
C THR A 10 -13.16 27.03 -4.19
N HIS A 11 -13.56 28.29 -3.98
CA HIS A 11 -14.79 28.85 -4.53
C HIS A 11 -14.90 28.80 -6.07
N ASN A 12 -13.76 28.85 -6.77
CA ASN A 12 -13.72 28.87 -8.23
C ASN A 12 -13.23 27.53 -8.84
N ILE A 13 -13.13 26.47 -8.03
CA ILE A 13 -12.67 25.16 -8.52
C ILE A 13 -13.87 24.34 -8.94
N ASN A 14 -14.02 24.10 -10.24
CA ASN A 14 -15.03 23.21 -10.78
C ASN A 14 -14.62 21.75 -10.59
N PHE A 15 -15.59 20.84 -10.53
CA PHE A 15 -15.35 19.41 -10.45
C PHE A 15 -14.44 18.89 -11.60
N LYS A 16 -14.58 19.47 -12.79
CA LYS A 16 -13.72 19.17 -13.93
C LYS A 16 -12.24 19.55 -13.70
N ASP A 17 -12.02 20.70 -13.05
CA ASP A 17 -10.65 21.16 -12.72
C ASP A 17 -10.02 20.26 -11.67
N TYR A 18 -10.81 19.83 -10.67
CA TYR A 18 -10.36 18.88 -9.66
C TYR A 18 -9.95 17.52 -10.24
N LEU A 19 -10.56 17.11 -11.36
CA LEU A 19 -10.25 15.87 -12.08
C LEU A 19 -9.09 16.01 -13.07
N SER A 20 -8.71 17.22 -13.44
CA SER A 20 -7.59 17.46 -14.36
C SER A 20 -6.25 17.17 -13.69
N LYS A 21 -5.25 16.73 -14.47
CA LYS A 21 -3.89 16.43 -13.96
C LYS A 21 -3.17 17.65 -13.40
N SER A 22 -3.51 18.84 -13.90
CA SER A 22 -2.93 20.11 -13.46
C SER A 22 -4.01 21.17 -13.49
N PHE A 23 -4.26 21.80 -12.35
CA PHE A 23 -5.12 22.97 -12.27
C PHE A 23 -4.46 24.01 -11.38
N TYR A 24 -4.74 25.28 -11.63
CA TYR A 24 -4.28 26.37 -10.80
C TYR A 24 -5.28 26.62 -9.67
N ALA A 25 -4.81 26.52 -8.44
CA ALA A 25 -5.56 26.89 -7.26
C ALA A 25 -4.84 28.03 -6.54
N PRO A 26 -5.43 29.23 -6.45
CA PRO A 26 -4.84 30.31 -5.68
C PRO A 26 -4.74 29.89 -4.21
N SER A 27 -3.56 30.02 -3.64
CA SER A 27 -3.25 29.63 -2.27
C SER A 27 -2.72 30.82 -1.49
N TYR A 28 -3.02 30.85 -0.20
CA TYR A 28 -2.57 31.86 0.75
C TYR A 28 -2.22 31.20 2.09
N ASP A 29 -1.59 31.97 2.97
CA ASP A 29 -1.28 31.52 4.33
C ASP A 29 -0.32 30.31 4.34
N PHE A 30 0.93 30.58 3.99
CA PHE A 30 1.99 29.57 3.92
C PHE A 30 2.63 29.34 5.29
N GLU A 31 2.38 28.20 5.89
CA GLU A 31 3.08 27.76 7.09
C GLU A 31 4.05 26.63 6.76
N LYS A 32 5.28 26.76 7.23
CA LYS A 32 6.27 25.68 7.11
C LYS A 32 5.96 24.61 8.15
N LEU A 33 5.53 23.45 7.70
CA LEU A 33 5.32 22.31 8.58
C LEU A 33 6.67 21.80 9.10
N LYS A 34 6.71 21.40 10.37
CA LYS A 34 7.83 20.66 10.94
C LYS A 34 8.05 19.38 10.13
N GLU A 35 9.28 18.97 9.98
CA GLU A 35 9.60 17.68 9.37
C GLU A 35 8.79 16.58 10.05
N LYS A 36 8.17 15.73 9.25
CA LYS A 36 7.34 14.65 9.76
C LYS A 36 8.25 13.71 10.54
N GLU A 37 8.07 13.66 11.85
CA GLU A 37 8.75 12.66 12.67
C GLU A 37 8.29 11.28 12.20
N TYR A 38 9.24 10.50 11.71
CA TYR A 38 8.98 9.14 11.31
C TYR A 38 8.73 8.27 12.54
N ASN A 39 7.87 7.26 12.36
CA ASN A 39 7.65 6.24 13.38
C ASN A 39 9.00 5.70 13.87
N PRO A 40 9.22 5.47 15.19
CA PRO A 40 10.52 5.01 15.71
C PRO A 40 11.03 3.73 15.02
N ILE A 41 10.14 2.86 14.57
CA ILE A 41 10.49 1.66 13.80
C ILE A 41 11.13 2.03 12.46
N ILE A 42 10.56 3.00 11.75
CA ILE A 42 11.08 3.47 10.45
C ILE A 42 12.44 4.13 10.65
N SER A 43 12.56 4.98 11.67
CA SER A 43 13.82 5.65 12.00
C SER A 43 14.93 4.65 12.34
N TYR A 44 14.62 3.63 13.13
CA TYR A 44 15.55 2.55 13.48
C TYR A 44 16.05 1.82 12.23
N PHE A 45 15.15 1.45 11.32
CA PHE A 45 15.50 0.77 10.08
C PHE A 45 16.37 1.64 9.17
N LEU A 46 16.02 2.90 9.01
CA LEU A 46 16.76 3.83 8.17
C LEU A 46 18.18 4.11 8.69
N ASN A 47 18.35 4.15 10.01
CA ASN A 47 19.64 4.44 10.65
C ASN A 47 20.64 3.27 10.55
N GLN A 48 20.24 2.10 10.10
CA GLN A 48 21.14 0.98 9.82
C GLN A 48 21.99 1.17 8.56
N HIS A 49 21.59 2.08 7.68
CA HIS A 49 22.29 2.35 6.43
C HIS A 49 23.09 3.65 6.53
N THR A 50 24.39 3.59 6.18
CA THR A 50 25.30 4.75 6.23
C THR A 50 25.21 5.59 4.95
N ASN A 51 24.84 4.99 3.82
CA ASN A 51 24.74 5.70 2.54
C ASN A 51 23.34 6.31 2.38
N GLU A 52 23.26 7.63 2.21
CA GLU A 52 22.01 8.37 2.09
C GLU A 52 21.14 7.93 0.90
N LYS A 53 21.73 7.63 -0.25
CA LYS A 53 20.97 7.12 -1.42
C LYS A 53 20.36 5.74 -1.16
N ILE A 54 21.10 4.87 -0.49
CA ILE A 54 20.62 3.55 -0.10
C ILE A 54 19.50 3.67 0.93
N LYS A 55 19.67 4.51 1.93
CA LYS A 55 18.69 4.81 2.96
C LYS A 55 17.37 5.31 2.36
N GLU A 56 17.46 6.25 1.41
CA GLU A 56 16.31 6.80 0.71
C GLU A 56 15.61 5.75 -0.16
N PHE A 57 16.39 4.93 -0.87
CA PHE A 57 15.88 3.86 -1.71
C PHE A 57 15.11 2.80 -0.90
N TYR A 58 15.69 2.32 0.20
CA TYR A 58 15.01 1.36 1.08
C TYR A 58 13.81 1.98 1.79
N GLY A 59 13.90 3.25 2.18
CA GLY A 59 12.77 3.99 2.74
C GLY A 59 11.59 4.07 1.79
N ALA A 60 11.85 4.32 0.51
CA ALA A 60 10.81 4.33 -0.52
C ALA A 60 10.23 2.93 -0.78
N LEU A 61 11.11 1.92 -0.87
CA LEU A 61 10.73 0.55 -1.21
C LEU A 61 9.87 -0.11 -0.11
N PHE A 62 10.27 0.05 1.16
CA PHE A 62 9.59 -0.62 2.28
C PHE A 62 8.57 0.26 2.99
N PHE A 63 8.76 1.56 3.04
CA PHE A 63 7.89 2.46 3.82
C PHE A 63 7.16 3.49 2.97
N ALA A 64 7.26 3.41 1.64
CA ALA A 64 6.65 4.36 0.70
C ALA A 64 7.03 5.82 0.99
N LEU A 65 8.26 6.06 1.46
CA LEU A 65 8.74 7.40 1.72
C LEU A 65 8.98 8.16 0.42
N PRO A 66 8.82 9.49 0.42
CA PRO A 66 9.10 10.30 -0.76
C PRO A 66 10.59 10.24 -1.12
N ILE A 67 10.88 10.11 -2.40
CA ILE A 67 12.23 10.08 -2.96
C ILE A 67 12.64 11.46 -3.49
N SER A 68 13.95 11.75 -3.47
CA SER A 68 14.55 12.94 -4.06
C SER A 68 14.40 12.94 -5.58
N LEU A 69 14.52 14.11 -6.20
CA LEU A 69 14.47 14.23 -7.65
C LEU A 69 15.63 13.48 -8.33
N GLU A 70 16.81 13.47 -7.70
CA GLU A 70 17.98 12.79 -8.20
C GLU A 70 17.74 11.28 -8.27
N LEU A 71 17.36 10.67 -7.15
CA LEU A 71 17.07 9.24 -7.10
C LEU A 71 15.90 8.86 -8.02
N ARG A 72 14.91 9.74 -8.15
CA ARG A 72 13.77 9.52 -9.06
C ARG A 72 14.20 9.46 -10.52
N ASN A 73 15.16 10.32 -10.93
CA ASN A 73 15.72 10.32 -12.28
C ASN A 73 16.51 9.04 -12.54
N ASP A 74 17.35 8.62 -11.58
CA ASP A 74 18.11 7.38 -11.67
C ASP A 74 17.19 6.18 -11.84
N VAL A 75 16.15 6.09 -11.02
CA VAL A 75 15.14 5.03 -11.03
C VAL A 75 14.36 5.00 -12.36
N ASN A 76 14.01 6.16 -12.89
CA ASN A 76 13.33 6.27 -14.18
C ASN A 76 14.26 5.85 -15.33
N TYR A 77 15.55 6.22 -15.27
CA TYR A 77 16.55 5.85 -16.25
C TYR A 77 16.71 4.34 -16.34
N TYR A 78 16.74 3.64 -15.20
CA TYR A 78 16.80 2.18 -15.14
C TYR A 78 15.45 1.48 -15.39
N GLY A 79 14.35 2.22 -15.54
CA GLY A 79 13.02 1.67 -15.78
C GLY A 79 12.42 0.91 -14.59
N ILE A 80 12.98 1.07 -13.40
CA ILE A 80 12.56 0.35 -12.17
C ILE A 80 11.57 1.14 -11.30
N ALA A 81 11.05 2.25 -11.79
CA ALA A 81 10.12 3.11 -11.05
C ALA A 81 8.90 2.36 -10.52
N HIS A 82 8.41 1.38 -11.27
CA HIS A 82 7.26 0.55 -10.88
C HIS A 82 7.57 -0.42 -9.72
N LEU A 83 8.85 -0.76 -9.49
CA LEU A 83 9.26 -1.62 -8.38
C LEU A 83 9.33 -0.85 -7.05
N ILE A 84 9.61 0.45 -7.10
CA ILE A 84 9.67 1.30 -5.90
C ILE A 84 8.27 1.66 -5.40
N ALA A 85 7.32 1.84 -6.31
CA ALA A 85 5.94 2.02 -5.92
C ALA A 85 5.41 0.72 -5.29
N ILE A 86 5.01 0.78 -4.01
CA ILE A 86 4.39 -0.37 -3.34
C ILE A 86 3.14 -0.77 -4.12
N SER A 87 3.19 -1.95 -4.72
CA SER A 87 2.16 -2.44 -5.64
C SER A 87 1.49 -3.72 -5.12
N GLY A 88 0.46 -4.17 -5.83
CA GLY A 88 -0.20 -5.44 -5.53
C GLY A 88 0.73 -6.66 -5.60
N TYR A 89 1.78 -6.58 -6.41
CA TYR A 89 2.80 -7.62 -6.47
C TYR A 89 3.51 -7.80 -5.12
N HIS A 90 3.85 -6.71 -4.43
CA HIS A 90 4.47 -6.76 -3.11
C HIS A 90 3.56 -7.45 -2.07
N ILE A 91 2.25 -7.19 -2.11
CA ILE A 91 1.29 -7.86 -1.23
C ILE A 91 1.23 -9.36 -1.53
N GLY A 92 1.15 -9.74 -2.80
CA GLY A 92 1.13 -11.15 -3.20
C GLY A 92 2.40 -11.88 -2.78
N LEU A 93 3.55 -11.23 -2.96
CA LEU A 93 4.86 -11.78 -2.58
C LEU A 93 4.98 -11.92 -1.06
N LEU A 94 4.64 -10.89 -0.29
CA LEU A 94 4.63 -10.92 1.17
C LEU A 94 3.68 -11.98 1.70
N PHE A 95 2.47 -12.06 1.16
CA PHE A 95 1.49 -13.08 1.54
C PHE A 95 2.04 -14.48 1.30
N SER A 96 2.56 -14.75 0.10
CA SER A 96 3.15 -16.04 -0.25
C SER A 96 4.34 -16.41 0.64
N LEU A 97 5.24 -15.46 0.87
CA LEU A 97 6.44 -15.68 1.69
C LEU A 97 6.08 -16.02 3.13
N ILE A 98 5.20 -15.21 3.74
CA ILE A 98 4.76 -15.42 5.11
C ILE A 98 3.99 -16.75 5.22
N PHE A 99 3.14 -17.04 4.23
CA PHE A 99 2.40 -18.30 4.20
C PHE A 99 3.36 -19.50 4.12
N PHE A 100 4.36 -19.44 3.24
CA PHE A 100 5.33 -20.50 3.06
C PHE A 100 6.15 -20.76 4.33
N ILE A 101 6.55 -19.71 5.03
CA ILE A 101 7.34 -19.82 6.28
C ILE A 101 6.46 -20.32 7.44
N LEU A 102 5.25 -19.80 7.58
CA LEU A 102 4.38 -20.12 8.72
C LEU A 102 3.62 -21.43 8.55
N ALA A 103 3.33 -21.86 7.32
CA ALA A 103 2.53 -23.08 7.07
C ALA A 103 3.12 -24.34 7.70
N PRO A 104 4.42 -24.67 7.58
CA PRO A 104 4.97 -25.86 8.20
C PRO A 104 4.94 -25.78 9.73
N ILE A 105 5.23 -24.59 10.29
CA ILE A 105 5.23 -24.36 11.73
C ILE A 105 3.81 -24.54 12.29
N TYR A 106 2.84 -23.87 11.69
CA TYR A 106 1.45 -23.94 12.10
C TYR A 106 0.88 -25.37 11.92
N SER A 107 1.21 -26.06 10.83
CA SER A 107 0.78 -27.44 10.57
C SER A 107 1.27 -28.41 11.65
N PHE A 108 2.50 -28.23 12.14
CA PHE A 108 3.03 -29.02 13.24
C PHE A 108 2.21 -28.85 14.53
N PHE A 109 1.91 -27.59 14.90
CA PHE A 109 1.12 -27.29 16.10
C PHE A 109 -0.34 -27.71 15.93
N GLN A 110 -0.92 -27.51 14.74
CA GLN A 110 -2.32 -27.85 14.44
C GLN A 110 -2.58 -29.34 14.62
N LYS A 111 -1.73 -30.22 14.07
CA LYS A 111 -1.87 -31.66 14.19
C LYS A 111 -1.87 -32.13 15.63
N ARG A 112 -1.17 -31.42 16.51
CA ARG A 112 -1.03 -31.80 17.93
C ARG A 112 -2.14 -31.23 18.82
N TYR A 113 -2.58 -29.98 18.59
CA TYR A 113 -3.47 -29.25 19.50
C TYR A 113 -4.87 -29.00 18.92
N PHE A 114 -5.00 -28.77 17.60
CA PHE A 114 -6.26 -28.36 16.97
C PHE A 114 -6.51 -29.05 15.63
N PRO A 115 -6.74 -30.38 15.59
CA PRO A 115 -6.84 -31.14 14.35
C PRO A 115 -8.07 -30.77 13.48
N TYR A 116 -9.11 -30.16 14.10
CA TYR A 116 -10.36 -29.80 13.43
C TYR A 116 -10.34 -28.42 12.75
N ARG A 117 -9.32 -27.60 12.96
CA ARG A 117 -9.24 -26.26 12.36
C ARG A 117 -8.65 -26.30 10.96
N ASN A 118 -9.13 -25.38 10.12
CA ASN A 118 -8.65 -25.27 8.75
C ASN A 118 -7.40 -24.39 8.70
N LEU A 119 -6.22 -25.01 8.49
CA LEU A 119 -4.92 -24.33 8.41
C LEU A 119 -4.94 -23.13 7.45
N ARG A 120 -5.54 -23.30 6.27
CA ARG A 120 -5.55 -22.25 5.25
C ARG A 120 -6.31 -21.02 5.72
N LEU A 121 -7.46 -21.18 6.37
CA LEU A 121 -8.27 -20.08 6.87
C LEU A 121 -7.55 -19.33 8.01
N ASP A 122 -7.10 -20.07 9.01
CA ASP A 122 -6.46 -19.48 10.19
C ASP A 122 -5.18 -18.69 9.79
N LEU A 123 -4.36 -19.30 8.94
CA LEU A 123 -3.12 -18.68 8.49
C LEU A 123 -3.39 -17.46 7.63
N SER A 124 -4.38 -17.51 6.74
CA SER A 124 -4.75 -16.35 5.91
C SER A 124 -5.26 -15.19 6.75
N ILE A 125 -6.07 -15.45 7.77
CA ILE A 125 -6.54 -14.40 8.69
C ILE A 125 -5.36 -13.75 9.42
N LEU A 126 -4.41 -14.57 9.91
CA LEU A 126 -3.20 -14.06 10.55
C LEU A 126 -2.38 -13.18 9.61
N ILE A 127 -2.18 -13.63 8.36
CA ILE A 127 -1.43 -12.87 7.37
C ILE A 127 -2.13 -11.56 7.02
N PHE A 128 -3.46 -11.56 6.85
CA PHE A 128 -4.20 -10.33 6.62
C PHE A 128 -4.10 -9.35 7.80
N ALA A 129 -4.11 -9.84 9.03
CA ALA A 129 -3.88 -9.00 10.21
C ALA A 129 -2.48 -8.36 10.20
N LEU A 130 -1.44 -9.11 9.83
CA LEU A 130 -0.08 -8.60 9.69
C LEU A 130 0.03 -7.57 8.54
N LEU A 131 -0.60 -7.82 7.40
CA LEU A 131 -0.63 -6.88 6.29
C LEU A 131 -1.39 -5.59 6.64
N LEU A 132 -2.45 -5.68 7.44
CA LEU A 132 -3.17 -4.52 7.94
C LEU A 132 -2.31 -3.70 8.92
N ALA A 133 -1.61 -4.37 9.84
CA ALA A 133 -0.66 -3.70 10.73
C ALA A 133 0.46 -2.99 9.95
N TYR A 134 0.96 -3.63 8.89
CA TYR A 134 1.92 -3.00 7.98
C TYR A 134 1.32 -1.80 7.23
N ALA A 135 0.06 -1.87 6.78
CA ALA A 135 -0.66 -0.74 6.18
C ALA A 135 -0.74 0.47 7.12
N CYS A 136 -1.02 0.22 8.41
CA CYS A 136 -1.00 1.27 9.44
C CYS A 136 0.39 1.90 9.58
N LEU A 137 1.44 1.10 9.54
CA LEU A 137 2.82 1.55 9.67
C LEU A 137 3.24 2.45 8.50
N ILE A 138 2.88 2.11 7.26
CA ILE A 138 3.21 2.90 6.06
C ILE A 138 2.24 4.08 5.81
N GLY A 139 1.19 4.23 6.63
CA GLY A 139 0.24 5.34 6.55
C GLY A 139 -0.80 5.19 5.43
N PHE A 140 -1.29 3.99 5.18
CA PHE A 140 -2.38 3.69 4.24
C PHE A 140 -2.15 4.22 2.82
N VAL A 141 -1.01 3.93 2.22
CA VAL A 141 -0.72 4.30 0.84
C VAL A 141 -1.83 3.76 -0.09
N PRO A 142 -2.43 4.60 -0.97
CA PRO A 142 -3.60 4.22 -1.76
C PRO A 142 -3.42 2.97 -2.63
N SER A 143 -2.24 2.80 -3.23
CA SER A 143 -1.92 1.61 -4.05
C SER A 143 -1.91 0.33 -3.23
N PHE A 144 -1.36 0.38 -2.00
CA PHE A 144 -1.34 -0.74 -1.07
C PHE A 144 -2.73 -1.11 -0.57
N VAL A 145 -3.52 -0.10 -0.16
CA VAL A 145 -4.90 -0.29 0.32
C VAL A 145 -5.77 -0.94 -0.75
N ARG A 146 -5.68 -0.46 -2.00
CA ARG A 146 -6.39 -1.07 -3.14
C ARG A 146 -6.07 -2.55 -3.28
N SER A 147 -4.80 -2.87 -3.26
CA SER A 147 -4.35 -4.26 -3.43
C SER A 147 -4.71 -5.15 -2.25
N LEU A 148 -4.72 -4.60 -1.03
CA LEU A 148 -5.15 -5.31 0.18
C LEU A 148 -6.66 -5.61 0.12
N ILE A 149 -7.49 -4.66 -0.29
CA ILE A 149 -8.94 -4.85 -0.48
C ILE A 149 -9.20 -5.94 -1.52
N MET A 150 -8.48 -5.90 -2.66
CA MET A 150 -8.63 -6.91 -3.71
C MET A 150 -8.19 -8.29 -3.23
N ALA A 151 -7.08 -8.39 -2.51
CA ALA A 151 -6.61 -9.66 -1.95
C ALA A 151 -7.62 -10.24 -0.94
N PHE A 152 -8.19 -9.39 -0.08
CA PHE A 152 -9.23 -9.79 0.85
C PHE A 152 -10.51 -10.26 0.14
N TRP A 153 -10.92 -9.56 -0.92
CA TRP A 153 -12.07 -9.93 -1.72
C TRP A 153 -11.87 -11.28 -2.42
N VAL A 154 -10.71 -11.50 -3.04
CA VAL A 154 -10.35 -12.78 -3.66
C VAL A 154 -10.37 -13.91 -2.63
N PHE A 155 -9.81 -13.68 -1.44
CA PHE A 155 -9.86 -14.65 -0.35
C PHE A 155 -11.30 -14.99 0.08
N TYR A 156 -12.15 -13.98 0.21
CA TYR A 156 -13.58 -14.18 0.52
C TYR A 156 -14.28 -15.05 -0.54
N LEU A 157 -14.05 -14.78 -1.83
CA LEU A 157 -14.61 -15.57 -2.93
C LEU A 157 -14.12 -17.03 -2.88
N LEU A 158 -12.84 -17.24 -2.59
CA LEU A 158 -12.26 -18.58 -2.40
C LEU A 158 -12.94 -19.32 -1.24
N CYS A 159 -13.19 -18.67 -0.12
CA CYS A 159 -13.89 -19.27 1.02
C CYS A 159 -15.33 -19.66 0.69
N LYS A 160 -15.96 -18.94 -0.24
CA LYS A 160 -17.34 -19.26 -0.72
C LYS A 160 -17.36 -20.23 -1.90
N ASN A 161 -16.21 -20.75 -2.35
CA ASN A 161 -16.08 -21.61 -3.53
C ASN A 161 -16.65 -20.97 -4.82
N ILE A 162 -16.63 -19.65 -4.92
CA ILE A 162 -17.07 -18.90 -6.10
C ILE A 162 -15.91 -18.83 -7.08
N LYS A 163 -16.18 -19.03 -8.37
CA LYS A 163 -15.16 -18.89 -9.42
C LYS A 163 -14.65 -17.46 -9.47
N ILE A 164 -13.33 -17.29 -9.26
CA ILE A 164 -12.67 -15.96 -9.21
C ILE A 164 -12.69 -15.31 -10.60
N ILE A 165 -12.41 -16.11 -11.64
CA ILE A 165 -12.34 -15.64 -13.03
C ILE A 165 -13.74 -15.76 -13.64
N ASN A 166 -14.59 -14.77 -13.31
CA ASN A 166 -15.89 -14.59 -13.94
C ASN A 166 -16.09 -13.08 -14.16
N PHE A 167 -16.72 -12.70 -15.26
CA PHE A 167 -17.00 -11.30 -15.58
C PHE A 167 -17.76 -10.58 -14.46
N VAL A 168 -18.74 -11.24 -13.86
CA VAL A 168 -19.53 -10.69 -12.74
C VAL A 168 -18.66 -10.44 -11.51
N THR A 169 -17.79 -11.38 -11.14
CA THR A 169 -16.91 -11.21 -9.97
C THR A 169 -15.88 -10.11 -10.19
N LEU A 170 -15.36 -9.96 -11.41
CA LEU A 170 -14.46 -8.88 -11.77
C LEU A 170 -15.17 -7.52 -11.70
N PHE A 171 -16.37 -7.41 -12.23
CA PHE A 171 -17.16 -6.19 -12.16
C PHE A 171 -17.51 -5.81 -10.72
N CYS A 172 -17.94 -6.77 -9.90
CA CYS A 172 -18.20 -6.55 -8.47
C CYS A 172 -16.94 -6.10 -7.71
N SER A 173 -15.77 -6.63 -8.05
CA SER A 173 -14.52 -6.24 -7.40
C SER A 173 -14.13 -4.78 -7.73
N ILE A 174 -14.35 -4.36 -8.97
CA ILE A 174 -14.13 -2.97 -9.39
C ILE A 174 -15.09 -2.03 -8.66
N LEU A 175 -16.39 -2.38 -8.62
CA LEU A 175 -17.40 -1.58 -7.91
C LEU A 175 -17.07 -1.46 -6.42
N LEU A 176 -16.62 -2.53 -5.79
CA LEU A 176 -16.24 -2.53 -4.39
C LEU A 176 -15.05 -1.60 -4.14
N CYS A 177 -14.03 -1.64 -4.98
CA CYS A 177 -12.90 -0.73 -4.87
C CYS A 177 -13.30 0.73 -5.02
N ILE A 178 -14.17 1.04 -5.99
CA ILE A 178 -14.65 2.41 -6.23
C ILE A 178 -15.50 2.89 -5.05
N SER A 179 -16.36 2.03 -4.50
CA SER A 179 -17.22 2.36 -3.36
C SER A 179 -16.43 2.67 -2.09
N LEU A 180 -15.38 1.88 -1.81
CA LEU A 180 -14.56 2.07 -0.62
C LEU A 180 -13.58 3.24 -0.73
N TYR A 181 -13.09 3.53 -1.94
CA TYR A 181 -12.09 4.57 -2.14
C TYR A 181 -12.24 5.25 -3.51
N PRO A 182 -13.18 6.19 -3.67
CA PRO A 182 -13.50 6.82 -4.96
C PRO A 182 -12.30 7.53 -5.60
N ARG A 183 -11.33 7.99 -4.81
CA ARG A 183 -10.08 8.59 -5.31
C ARG A 183 -9.19 7.62 -6.09
N LEU A 184 -9.41 6.31 -5.97
CA LEU A 184 -8.65 5.30 -6.72
C LEU A 184 -8.93 5.31 -8.22
N LEU A 185 -10.08 5.83 -8.65
CA LEU A 185 -10.42 6.01 -10.07
C LEU A 185 -9.43 6.95 -10.79
N PHE A 186 -8.90 7.93 -10.06
CA PHE A 186 -8.04 8.99 -10.61
C PHE A 186 -6.56 8.80 -10.25
N SER A 187 -6.26 7.86 -9.39
CA SER A 187 -4.90 7.48 -9.02
C SER A 187 -4.37 6.47 -10.05
N ILE A 188 -3.68 6.99 -11.05
CA ILE A 188 -2.84 6.16 -11.92
C ILE A 188 -1.62 5.76 -11.06
N GLY A 189 -1.55 4.48 -10.70
CA GLY A 189 -0.47 3.94 -9.89
C GLY A 189 0.86 3.96 -10.60
#